data_44c233541f6a5ef4a67902f323d2609b
#
_entry.id   44c233541f6a5ef4a67902f323d2609b
#
_cell.length_a   1.000
_cell.length_b   1.000
_cell.length_c   1.000
_cell.angle_alpha   90.00
_cell.angle_beta   90.00
_cell.angle_gamma   90.00
#
_symmetry.space_group_name_H-M   'P 1'
#
loop_
_entity.id
_entity.type
_entity.pdbx_description
1 polymer ?
#
loop_
_entity_poly.entity_id
_entity_poly.type
_entity_poly.pdbx_seq_one_letter_code
_entity_poly.pdbx_strand_id
1 'polypeptide(L)' 'MTTIACVSPIDGSTYAERPALTPDEAQAAVARARAAQKPWAATPLPERVRLVQEGVRRLNDDKARIVEELAWQMGRP' A
#
# COMPACT_ATOMS: atom_id res chain seq x y z
N MET A 1 -8.97 13.32 15.08
CA MET A 1 -8.54 12.25 14.17
C MET A 1 -7.16 11.75 14.59
N THR A 2 -7.01 10.46 14.73
CA THR A 2 -5.73 9.86 15.07
C THR A 2 -4.83 9.79 13.85
N THR A 3 -3.58 10.18 14.02
CA THR A 3 -2.59 10.19 12.94
C THR A 3 -1.50 9.17 13.25
N ILE A 4 -1.08 8.45 12.23
CA ILE A 4 0.06 7.53 12.31
C ILE A 4 1.26 8.24 11.71
N ALA A 5 2.33 8.38 12.49
CA ALA A 5 3.55 9.03 12.04
C ALA A 5 4.65 8.00 11.81
N CYS A 6 5.35 8.14 10.70
CA CYS A 6 6.55 7.38 10.41
C CYS A 6 7.76 8.25 10.76
N VAL A 7 8.45 7.90 11.83
CA VAL A 7 9.64 8.63 12.29
C VAL A 7 10.87 7.94 11.68
N SER A 8 11.68 8.73 10.97
CA SER A 8 12.86 8.17 10.32
C SER A 8 13.93 7.81 11.34
N PRO A 9 14.51 6.61 11.29
CA PRO A 9 15.63 6.27 12.15
C PRO A 9 16.95 6.94 11.75
N ILE A 10 16.98 7.59 10.59
CA ILE A 10 18.20 8.25 10.09
C ILE A 10 18.48 9.52 10.92
N ASP A 11 17.47 10.36 11.12
CA ASP A 11 17.64 11.66 11.79
C ASP A 11 16.55 11.98 12.80
N GLY A 12 15.60 11.08 13.03
CA GLY A 12 14.49 11.29 13.97
C GLY A 12 13.39 12.19 13.45
N SER A 13 13.45 12.62 12.19
CA SER A 13 12.40 13.45 11.61
C SER A 13 11.15 12.64 11.29
N THR A 14 9.99 13.32 11.24
CA THR A 14 8.76 12.71 10.75
C THR A 14 8.79 12.68 9.24
N TYR A 15 8.96 11.50 8.67
CA TYR A 15 9.05 11.33 7.23
C TYR A 15 7.69 11.43 6.56
N ALA A 16 6.68 10.81 7.15
CA ALA A 16 5.33 10.80 6.60
C ALA A 16 4.30 10.63 7.71
N GLU A 17 3.10 11.15 7.45
CA GLU A 17 1.96 10.97 8.34
C GLU A 17 0.77 10.49 7.54
N ARG A 18 -0.05 9.66 8.16
CA ARG A 18 -1.29 9.16 7.56
C ARG A 18 -2.38 9.14 8.60
N PRO A 19 -3.63 9.48 8.24
CA PRO A 19 -4.75 9.36 9.16
C PRO A 19 -5.02 7.88 9.45
N ALA A 20 -5.26 7.56 10.72
CA ALA A 20 -5.69 6.22 11.10
C ALA A 20 -7.19 6.10 10.89
N LEU A 21 -7.64 4.94 10.45
CA LEU A 21 -9.07 4.66 10.32
C LEU A 21 -9.69 4.45 11.70
N THR A 22 -10.94 4.87 11.86
CA THR A 22 -11.76 4.45 12.99
C THR A 22 -12.13 2.98 12.83
N PRO A 23 -12.57 2.29 13.92
CA PRO A 23 -13.07 0.91 13.81
C PRO A 23 -14.18 0.76 12.76
N ASP A 24 -15.13 1.71 12.72
CA ASP A 24 -16.22 1.66 11.73
C ASP A 24 -15.70 1.81 10.31
N GLU A 25 -14.75 2.72 10.08
CA GLU A 25 -14.12 2.89 8.77
C GLU A 25 -13.35 1.65 8.35
N ALA A 26 -12.67 0.98 9.28
CA ALA A 26 -11.97 -0.26 9.00
C ALA A 26 -12.93 -1.37 8.59
N GLN A 27 -14.06 -1.52 9.30
CA GLN A 27 -15.09 -2.49 8.94
C GLN A 27 -15.69 -2.19 7.58
N ALA A 28 -15.93 -0.91 7.26
CA ALA A 28 -16.44 -0.51 5.96
C ALA A 28 -15.45 -0.85 4.83
N ALA A 29 -14.15 -0.71 5.08
CA ALA A 29 -13.11 -1.07 4.11
C ALA A 29 -13.14 -2.58 3.82
N VAL A 30 -13.29 -3.41 4.85
CA VAL A 30 -13.39 -4.87 4.69
C VAL A 30 -14.65 -5.24 3.91
N ALA A 31 -15.77 -4.57 4.17
CA ALA A 31 -17.02 -4.81 3.44
C ALA A 31 -16.86 -4.48 1.95
N ARG A 32 -16.19 -3.38 1.63
CA ARG A 32 -15.90 -3.01 0.23
C ARG A 32 -15.00 -4.05 -0.44
N ALA A 33 -13.99 -4.53 0.26
CA ALA A 33 -13.09 -5.55 -0.26
C ALA A 33 -13.84 -6.87 -0.54
N ARG A 34 -14.74 -7.26 0.36
CA ARG A 34 -15.56 -8.45 0.19
C ARG A 34 -16.48 -8.32 -1.03
N ALA A 35 -17.10 -7.15 -1.21
CA ALA A 35 -17.95 -6.90 -2.37
C ALA A 35 -17.15 -6.93 -3.67
N ALA A 36 -15.93 -6.39 -3.68
CA ALA A 36 -15.04 -6.37 -4.83
C ALA A 36 -14.52 -7.76 -5.19
N GLN A 37 -14.41 -8.66 -4.22
CA GLN A 37 -13.87 -10.00 -4.45
C GLN A 37 -14.74 -10.83 -5.40
N LYS A 38 -16.06 -10.67 -5.37
CA LYS A 38 -16.96 -11.47 -6.21
C LYS A 38 -16.68 -11.28 -7.70
N PRO A 39 -16.70 -10.06 -8.25
CA PRO A 39 -16.36 -9.87 -9.66
C PRO A 39 -14.90 -10.23 -9.96
N TRP A 40 -13.98 -10.01 -9.01
CA TRP A 40 -12.60 -10.40 -9.18
C TRP A 40 -12.45 -11.91 -9.31
N ALA A 41 -13.11 -12.69 -8.44
CA ALA A 41 -13.08 -14.14 -8.49
C ALA A 41 -13.68 -14.69 -9.79
N ALA A 42 -14.65 -13.97 -10.36
CA ALA A 42 -15.27 -14.36 -11.65
C ALA A 42 -14.43 -13.91 -12.85
N THR A 43 -13.44 -13.06 -12.67
CA THR A 43 -12.57 -12.63 -13.75
C THR A 43 -11.72 -13.79 -14.25
N PRO A 44 -11.64 -14.03 -15.58
CA PRO A 44 -10.85 -15.14 -16.12
C PRO A 44 -9.39 -15.08 -15.65
N LEU A 45 -8.81 -16.24 -15.38
CA LEU A 45 -7.44 -16.32 -14.88
C LEU A 45 -6.41 -15.56 -15.75
N PRO A 46 -6.44 -15.66 -17.09
CA PRO A 46 -5.50 -14.90 -17.93
C PRO A 46 -5.58 -13.39 -17.69
N GLU A 47 -6.77 -12.85 -17.48
CA GLU A 47 -6.95 -11.42 -17.21
C GLU A 47 -6.40 -11.03 -15.83
N ARG A 48 -6.63 -11.87 -14.82
CA ARG A 48 -6.07 -11.63 -13.48
C ARG A 48 -4.54 -11.65 -13.52
N VAL A 49 -3.96 -12.59 -14.25
CA VAL A 49 -2.51 -12.69 -14.44
C VAL A 49 -1.98 -11.41 -15.11
N ARG A 50 -2.65 -10.96 -16.18
CA ARG A 50 -2.25 -9.75 -16.89
C ARG A 50 -2.24 -8.52 -15.98
N LEU A 51 -3.28 -8.36 -15.16
CA LEU A 51 -3.39 -7.23 -14.24
C LEU A 51 -2.30 -7.24 -13.17
N VAL A 52 -2.02 -8.42 -12.60
CA VAL A 52 -0.96 -8.55 -11.59
C VAL A 52 0.42 -8.30 -12.20
N GLN A 53 0.67 -8.80 -13.40
CA GLN A 53 1.93 -8.56 -14.11
C GLN A 53 2.12 -7.07 -14.41
N GLU A 54 1.04 -6.38 -14.78
CA GLU A 54 1.07 -4.92 -14.99
C GLU A 54 1.44 -4.20 -13.69
N GLY A 55 0.88 -4.61 -12.56
CA GLY A 55 1.20 -4.05 -11.26
C GLY A 55 2.66 -4.24 -10.89
N VAL A 56 3.20 -5.45 -11.10
CA VAL A 56 4.62 -5.74 -10.84
C VAL A 56 5.52 -4.89 -11.72
N ARG A 57 5.16 -4.71 -13.00
CA ARG A 57 5.94 -3.88 -13.92
C ARG A 57 5.99 -2.43 -13.44
N ARG A 58 4.85 -1.88 -13.02
CA ARG A 58 4.80 -0.52 -12.47
C ARG A 58 5.62 -0.37 -11.20
N LEU A 59 5.59 -1.39 -10.34
CA LEU A 59 6.41 -1.41 -9.13
C LEU A 59 7.91 -1.35 -9.48
N ASN A 60 8.33 -2.12 -10.48
CA ASN A 60 9.71 -2.09 -10.96
C ASN A 60 10.10 -0.73 -11.55
N ASP A 61 9.18 -0.08 -12.26
CA ASP A 61 9.43 1.25 -12.83
C ASP A 61 9.68 2.30 -11.73
N ASP A 62 9.04 2.12 -10.56
CA ASP A 62 9.18 3.01 -9.40
C ASP A 62 10.31 2.60 -8.47
N LYS A 63 11.12 1.63 -8.83
CA LYS A 63 12.10 1.00 -7.95
C LYS A 63 13.02 2.01 -7.25
N ALA A 64 13.56 2.96 -8.00
CA ALA A 64 14.51 3.93 -7.44
C ALA A 64 13.86 4.78 -6.34
N ARG A 65 12.62 5.23 -6.55
CA ARG A 65 11.87 6.01 -5.57
C ARG A 65 11.55 5.17 -4.33
N ILE A 66 11.14 3.92 -4.54
CA ILE A 66 10.78 3.02 -3.44
C ILE A 66 12.01 2.72 -2.56
N VAL A 67 13.16 2.50 -3.17
CA VAL A 67 14.41 2.25 -2.45
C VAL A 67 14.77 3.45 -1.56
N GLU A 68 14.66 4.67 -2.09
CA GLU A 68 14.93 5.88 -1.32
C GLU A 68 13.94 6.03 -0.15
N GLU A 69 12.64 5.82 -0.41
CA GLU A 69 11.62 5.89 0.63
C GLU A 69 11.86 4.88 1.75
N LEU A 70 12.23 3.65 1.40
CA LEU A 70 12.52 2.61 2.38
C LEU A 70 13.75 2.96 3.22
N ALA A 71 14.78 3.56 2.61
CA ALA A 71 15.96 4.00 3.33
C ALA A 71 15.59 5.02 4.41
N TRP A 72 14.75 6.00 4.09
CA TRP A 72 14.30 7.00 5.06
C TRP A 72 13.37 6.42 6.12
N GLN A 73 12.45 5.54 5.74
CA GLN A 73 11.44 4.99 6.65
C GLN A 73 12.01 3.96 7.62
N MET A 74 12.93 3.13 7.17
CA MET A 74 13.42 1.96 7.91
C MET A 74 14.92 1.97 8.16
N GLY A 75 15.66 2.94 7.61
CA GLY A 75 17.11 2.98 7.73
C GLY A 75 17.83 1.90 6.93
N ARG A 76 17.18 1.30 5.95
CA ARG A 76 17.81 0.27 5.11
C ARG A 76 18.70 0.91 4.07
N PRO A 77 19.91 0.35 3.87
CA PRO A 77 20.82 0.85 2.84
C PRO A 77 20.33 0.55 1.42
#